data_fc363b9a28fde330cacbe83720224a48
#
_entry.id   fc363b9a28fde330cacbe83720224a48
#
_cell.length_a   1.000
_cell.length_b   1.000
_cell.length_c   1.000
_cell.angle_alpha   90.00
_cell.angle_beta   90.00
_cell.angle_gamma   90.00
#
_symmetry.space_group_name_H-M   'P 1'
#
loop_
_entity.id
_entity.type
_entity.pdbx_description
1 polymer ?
#
loop_
_entity_poly.entity_id
_entity_poly.type
_entity_poly.pdbx_seq_one_letter_code
_entity_poly.pdbx_strand_id
1 'polypeptide(L)'
;RHEFNAENIKPRDLYETYLPPFEALVKEGKVKEVMCAYNRFEGDPCCGSDRLLMQILRDEWGFDGIVLSDCGAIADFYRDYGHKTHPDAESASAAAVLSGTDLECGSSYEALVEAVKQGKIDEKAVDVAVKRLLTARFALGEMDEPEKVSWTGIPFSVVASAGHDSLALDMARKSMTLLMNKDNTLPLKRGGLTIAVMGPNANDSVMQWGNYNGMPPHTVTILDGIRKALGSDDRLIYEPVSYTHLRAHE
;
A
#
# COMPACT_ATOMS: atom_id res chain seq x y z
N ARG A 1 1.16 -13.81 -5.90
CA ARG A 1 2.04 -13.18 -4.89
C ARG A 1 2.50 -14.19 -3.84
N HIS A 2 1.63 -15.08 -3.40
CA HIS A 2 1.89 -16.04 -2.30
C HIS A 2 2.87 -17.17 -2.64
N GLU A 3 3.17 -17.39 -3.92
CA GLU A 3 4.10 -18.42 -4.39
C GLU A 3 5.26 -17.88 -5.22
N PHE A 4 5.16 -16.60 -5.61
CA PHE A 4 6.16 -15.97 -6.46
C PHE A 4 7.53 -15.89 -5.77
N ASN A 5 8.57 -16.25 -6.50
CA ASN A 5 9.95 -16.14 -6.07
C ASN A 5 10.74 -15.30 -7.09
N ALA A 6 11.24 -14.16 -6.65
CA ALA A 6 12.15 -13.34 -7.44
C ALA A 6 13.56 -13.91 -7.31
N GLU A 7 13.98 -14.68 -8.33
CA GLU A 7 15.28 -15.37 -8.34
C GLU A 7 16.09 -15.04 -9.60
N ASN A 8 17.38 -15.32 -9.54
CA ASN A 8 18.33 -15.01 -10.61
C ASN A 8 18.43 -13.52 -10.97
N ILE A 9 18.17 -12.64 -10.01
CA ILE A 9 18.34 -11.20 -10.18
C ILE A 9 19.84 -10.88 -10.15
N LYS A 10 20.34 -10.31 -11.24
CA LYS A 10 21.74 -9.92 -11.31
C LYS A 10 22.02 -8.83 -10.27
N PRO A 11 23.18 -8.87 -9.57
CA PRO A 11 23.52 -7.86 -8.58
C PRO A 11 23.41 -6.43 -9.13
N ARG A 12 23.82 -6.22 -10.38
CA ARG A 12 23.69 -4.92 -11.03
C ARG A 12 22.25 -4.44 -11.13
N ASP A 13 21.33 -5.31 -11.56
CA ASP A 13 19.92 -4.96 -11.69
C ASP A 13 19.31 -4.67 -10.31
N LEU A 14 19.69 -5.46 -9.30
CA LEU A 14 19.25 -5.26 -7.93
C LEU A 14 19.67 -3.89 -7.39
N TYR A 15 20.97 -3.56 -7.46
CA TYR A 15 21.52 -2.34 -6.86
C TYR A 15 21.39 -1.07 -7.72
N GLU A 16 21.20 -1.18 -9.03
CA GLU A 16 21.04 -0.02 -9.92
C GLU A 16 19.57 0.26 -10.32
N THR A 17 18.65 -0.70 -10.13
CA THR A 17 17.26 -0.56 -10.58
C THR A 17 16.26 -0.74 -9.44
N TYR A 18 16.35 -1.82 -8.66
CA TYR A 18 15.31 -2.17 -7.69
C TYR A 18 15.52 -1.51 -6.33
N LEU A 19 16.72 -1.48 -5.81
CA LEU A 19 17.02 -0.96 -4.47
C LEU A 19 17.13 0.58 -4.37
N PRO A 20 17.56 1.35 -5.38
CA PRO A 20 17.82 2.78 -5.23
C PRO A 20 16.65 3.60 -4.67
N PRO A 21 15.39 3.38 -5.04
CA PRO A 21 14.27 4.13 -4.45
C PRO A 21 14.14 3.89 -2.93
N PHE A 22 14.35 2.67 -2.49
CA PHE A 22 14.29 2.30 -1.07
C PHE A 22 15.48 2.88 -0.31
N GLU A 23 16.67 2.79 -0.87
CA GLU A 23 17.88 3.37 -0.28
C GLU A 23 17.75 4.89 -0.08
N ALA A 24 17.25 5.60 -1.10
CA ALA A 24 17.00 7.04 -1.01
C ALA A 24 15.97 7.37 0.08
N LEU A 25 14.87 6.60 0.18
CA LEU A 25 13.87 6.79 1.23
C LEU A 25 14.44 6.56 2.63
N VAL A 26 15.33 5.58 2.80
CA VAL A 26 15.98 5.30 4.08
C VAL A 26 17.04 6.37 4.39
N LYS A 27 17.97 6.61 3.47
CA LYS A 27 19.16 7.47 3.74
C LYS A 27 18.85 8.96 3.66
N GLU A 28 17.99 9.38 2.75
CA GLU A 28 17.65 10.78 2.51
C GLU A 28 16.29 11.13 3.09
N GLY A 29 15.24 10.31 2.81
CA GLY A 29 13.89 10.50 3.30
C GLY A 29 13.74 10.25 4.79
N LYS A 30 14.68 9.51 5.42
CA LYS A 30 14.67 9.17 6.86
C LYS A 30 13.36 8.52 7.30
N VAL A 31 12.81 7.64 6.46
CA VAL A 31 11.61 6.86 6.79
C VAL A 31 11.81 6.10 8.10
N LYS A 32 10.74 5.97 8.89
CA LYS A 32 10.76 5.30 10.19
C LYS A 32 10.20 3.89 10.15
N GLU A 33 9.56 3.54 9.06
CA GLU A 33 8.98 2.22 8.88
C GLU A 33 9.16 1.73 7.44
N VAL A 34 9.44 0.45 7.28
CA VAL A 34 9.56 -0.25 6.00
C VAL A 34 8.71 -1.51 6.05
N MET A 35 7.89 -1.73 5.03
CA MET A 35 7.07 -2.94 4.91
C MET A 35 7.77 -3.97 4.03
N CYS A 36 7.88 -5.21 4.50
CA CYS A 36 8.37 -6.32 3.70
C CYS A 36 7.25 -6.95 2.86
N ALA A 37 7.60 -7.44 1.67
CA ALA A 37 6.65 -7.91 0.67
C ALA A 37 6.21 -9.37 0.87
N TYR A 38 5.12 -9.76 0.21
CA TYR A 38 4.61 -11.13 0.24
C TYR A 38 5.52 -12.16 -0.42
N ASN A 39 6.14 -11.80 -1.54
CA ASN A 39 6.89 -12.74 -2.36
C ASN A 39 8.20 -13.19 -1.70
N ARG A 40 8.78 -14.23 -2.27
CA ARG A 40 10.16 -14.64 -1.95
C ARG A 40 11.17 -13.85 -2.77
N PHE A 41 12.35 -13.72 -2.20
CA PHE A 41 13.55 -13.22 -2.84
C PHE A 41 14.67 -14.25 -2.67
N GLU A 42 15.15 -14.79 -3.81
CA GLU A 42 16.20 -15.81 -3.86
C GLU A 42 15.92 -17.02 -2.95
N GLY A 43 14.64 -17.41 -2.85
CA GLY A 43 14.19 -18.57 -2.09
C GLY A 43 13.57 -18.21 -0.73
N ASP A 44 14.03 -17.15 -0.07
CA ASP A 44 13.54 -16.74 1.23
C ASP A 44 12.30 -15.83 1.09
N PRO A 45 11.25 -15.99 1.92
CA PRO A 45 10.21 -14.98 2.02
C PRO A 45 10.78 -13.61 2.34
N CYS A 46 10.35 -12.54 1.68
CA CYS A 46 10.92 -11.20 1.91
C CYS A 46 10.88 -10.78 3.39
N CYS A 47 9.83 -11.16 4.13
CA CYS A 47 9.73 -10.88 5.56
C CYS A 47 10.60 -11.81 6.44
N GLY A 48 11.26 -12.80 5.86
CA GLY A 48 12.22 -13.69 6.50
C GLY A 48 13.59 -13.66 5.82
N SER A 49 13.85 -12.66 5.00
CA SER A 49 15.11 -12.56 4.26
C SER A 49 16.16 -11.78 5.05
N ASP A 50 17.11 -12.49 5.60
CA ASP A 50 18.27 -11.89 6.28
C ASP A 50 19.03 -10.95 5.35
N ARG A 51 19.18 -11.34 4.07
CA ARG A 51 19.88 -10.50 3.07
C ARG A 51 19.18 -9.15 2.86
N LEU A 52 17.87 -9.13 2.70
CA LEU A 52 17.15 -7.87 2.44
C LEU A 52 17.06 -7.01 3.70
N LEU A 53 16.69 -7.61 4.83
CA LEU A 53 16.27 -6.86 6.01
C LEU A 53 17.45 -6.59 6.96
N MET A 54 18.36 -7.56 7.15
CA MET A 54 19.51 -7.34 8.02
C MET A 54 20.68 -6.78 7.23
N GLN A 55 21.19 -7.49 6.23
CA GLN A 55 22.43 -7.09 5.55
C GLN A 55 22.24 -5.77 4.77
N ILE A 56 21.25 -5.67 3.89
CA ILE A 56 21.07 -4.47 3.05
C ILE A 56 20.41 -3.35 3.84
N LEU A 57 19.20 -3.58 4.38
CA LEU A 57 18.43 -2.52 5.00
C LEU A 57 19.07 -1.99 6.27
N ARG A 58 19.48 -2.88 7.20
CA ARG A 58 20.01 -2.45 8.50
C ARG A 58 21.51 -2.18 8.48
N ASP A 59 22.31 -3.11 7.93
CA ASP A 59 23.77 -2.99 8.02
C ASP A 59 24.32 -2.03 6.96
N GLU A 60 23.95 -2.17 5.68
CA GLU A 60 24.47 -1.31 4.61
C GLU A 60 23.85 0.10 4.64
N TRP A 61 22.55 0.21 4.90
CA TRP A 61 21.84 1.50 4.86
C TRP A 61 21.70 2.16 6.22
N GLY A 62 21.94 1.44 7.31
CA GLY A 62 21.86 1.95 8.68
C GLY A 62 20.44 2.21 9.15
N PHE A 63 19.45 1.44 8.68
CA PHE A 63 18.05 1.59 9.08
C PHE A 63 17.84 1.15 10.52
N ASP A 64 17.38 2.06 11.37
CA ASP A 64 17.10 1.84 12.79
C ASP A 64 15.62 1.75 13.15
N GLY A 65 14.75 1.92 12.16
CA GLY A 65 13.29 1.92 12.34
C GLY A 65 12.65 0.54 12.39
N ILE A 66 11.32 0.51 12.25
CA ILE A 66 10.48 -0.68 12.30
C ILE A 66 10.41 -1.34 10.92
N VAL A 67 10.49 -2.66 10.89
CA VAL A 67 10.08 -3.47 9.75
C VAL A 67 8.73 -4.10 10.07
N LEU A 68 7.70 -3.75 9.27
CA LEU A 68 6.36 -4.30 9.34
C LEU A 68 6.16 -5.35 8.25
N SER A 69 5.48 -6.46 8.56
CA SER A 69 5.04 -7.39 7.51
C SER A 69 3.86 -6.82 6.73
N ASP A 70 3.74 -7.17 5.45
CA ASP A 70 2.45 -7.05 4.78
C ASP A 70 1.42 -7.99 5.43
N CYS A 71 0.13 -7.67 5.31
CA CYS A 71 -0.92 -8.35 6.07
C CYS A 71 -1.03 -9.84 5.70
N GLY A 72 -0.75 -10.71 6.69
CA GLY A 72 -0.73 -12.16 6.54
C GLY A 72 0.51 -12.72 5.84
N ALA A 73 1.54 -11.92 5.55
CA ALA A 73 2.74 -12.37 4.85
C ALA A 73 3.52 -13.45 5.61
N ILE A 74 3.56 -13.39 6.95
CA ILE A 74 4.23 -14.42 7.75
C ILE A 74 3.50 -15.77 7.64
N ALA A 75 2.16 -15.74 7.53
CA ALA A 75 1.38 -16.94 7.34
C ALA A 75 1.68 -17.66 6.01
N ASP A 76 2.10 -16.92 4.98
CA ASP A 76 2.50 -17.51 3.69
C ASP A 76 3.76 -18.38 3.79
N PHE A 77 4.57 -18.26 4.86
CA PHE A 77 5.76 -19.11 5.04
C PHE A 77 5.39 -20.59 5.24
N TYR A 78 4.26 -20.88 5.90
CA TYR A 78 3.89 -22.24 6.30
C TYR A 78 2.56 -22.76 5.76
N ARG A 79 1.66 -21.88 5.29
CA ARG A 79 0.34 -22.30 4.78
C ARG A 79 0.44 -23.07 3.46
N ASP A 80 -0.54 -23.97 3.23
CA ASP A 80 -0.57 -24.86 2.05
C ASP A 80 -0.60 -24.12 0.71
N TYR A 81 -1.19 -22.96 0.65
CA TYR A 81 -1.25 -22.10 -0.53
C TYR A 81 -0.13 -21.05 -0.60
N GLY A 82 0.80 -21.09 0.36
CA GLY A 82 1.92 -20.15 0.48
C GLY A 82 3.24 -20.76 0.01
N HIS A 83 4.33 -20.24 0.59
CA HIS A 83 5.69 -20.58 0.18
C HIS A 83 6.16 -21.97 0.64
N LYS A 84 5.60 -22.48 1.73
CA LYS A 84 5.98 -23.78 2.35
C LYS A 84 7.46 -23.86 2.72
N THR A 85 8.06 -22.74 3.10
CA THR A 85 9.46 -22.66 3.52
C THR A 85 9.65 -23.07 4.98
N HIS A 86 8.57 -23.03 5.77
CA HIS A 86 8.56 -23.38 7.19
C HIS A 86 7.44 -24.38 7.49
N PRO A 87 7.63 -25.28 8.48
CA PRO A 87 6.66 -26.33 8.76
C PRO A 87 5.43 -25.85 9.55
N ASP A 88 5.58 -24.79 10.34
CA ASP A 88 4.57 -24.31 11.31
C ASP A 88 4.69 -22.81 11.57
N ALA A 89 3.69 -22.27 12.28
CA ALA A 89 3.62 -20.86 12.64
C ALA A 89 4.76 -20.43 13.58
N GLU A 90 5.18 -21.30 14.50
CA GLU A 90 6.25 -21.05 15.46
C GLU A 90 7.59 -20.85 14.75
N SER A 91 7.92 -21.74 13.81
CA SER A 91 9.14 -21.64 13.01
C SER A 91 9.12 -20.44 12.07
N ALA A 92 7.97 -20.15 11.45
CA ALA A 92 7.78 -18.99 10.56
C ALA A 92 7.94 -17.67 11.32
N SER A 93 7.29 -17.55 12.48
CA SER A 93 7.36 -16.34 13.32
C SER A 93 8.77 -16.11 13.87
N ALA A 94 9.42 -17.19 14.33
CA ALA A 94 10.80 -17.11 14.80
C ALA A 94 11.75 -16.65 13.67
N ALA A 95 11.63 -17.21 12.48
CA ALA A 95 12.45 -16.84 11.33
C ALA A 95 12.23 -15.36 10.94
N ALA A 96 10.98 -14.89 10.91
CA ALA A 96 10.66 -13.52 10.58
C ALA A 96 11.28 -12.52 11.57
N VAL A 97 11.15 -12.76 12.89
CA VAL A 97 11.75 -11.90 13.93
C VAL A 97 13.28 -11.92 13.84
N LEU A 98 13.89 -13.10 13.68
CA LEU A 98 15.34 -13.24 13.58
C LEU A 98 15.90 -12.53 12.36
N SER A 99 15.16 -12.51 11.25
CA SER A 99 15.51 -11.77 10.03
C SER A 99 15.14 -10.28 10.07
N GLY A 100 14.64 -9.77 11.21
CA GLY A 100 14.46 -8.33 11.44
C GLY A 100 13.07 -7.77 11.18
N THR A 101 12.04 -8.60 10.97
CA THR A 101 10.63 -8.16 10.92
C THR A 101 10.10 -7.98 12.35
N ASP A 102 9.92 -6.71 12.75
CA ASP A 102 9.62 -6.34 14.13
C ASP A 102 8.14 -6.41 14.46
N LEU A 103 7.26 -6.17 13.49
CA LEU A 103 5.81 -6.09 13.67
C LEU A 103 5.10 -6.89 12.59
N GLU A 104 4.07 -7.62 12.96
CA GLU A 104 3.23 -8.36 12.03
C GLU A 104 1.87 -7.68 11.83
N CYS A 105 1.44 -7.54 10.58
CA CYS A 105 0.04 -7.36 10.23
C CYS A 105 -0.59 -8.74 10.03
N GLY A 106 -1.08 -9.34 11.10
CA GLY A 106 -1.62 -10.71 11.07
C GLY A 106 -1.78 -11.30 12.47
N SER A 107 -1.73 -12.63 12.57
CA SER A 107 -1.87 -13.35 13.82
C SER A 107 -0.81 -14.44 14.02
N SER A 108 0.18 -14.55 13.14
CA SER A 108 1.20 -15.60 13.26
C SER A 108 2.11 -15.37 14.46
N TYR A 109 2.37 -14.12 14.84
CA TYR A 109 3.20 -13.77 16.00
C TYR A 109 2.61 -14.18 17.37
N GLU A 110 1.34 -14.56 17.42
CA GLU A 110 0.77 -15.24 18.59
C GLU A 110 1.54 -16.53 18.91
N ALA A 111 2.13 -17.19 17.90
CA ALA A 111 2.95 -18.39 18.05
C ALA A 111 4.35 -18.13 18.64
N LEU A 112 4.81 -16.87 18.77
CA LEU A 112 6.13 -16.55 19.32
C LEU A 112 6.29 -17.05 20.76
N VAL A 113 5.23 -17.02 21.56
CA VAL A 113 5.26 -17.52 22.96
C VAL A 113 5.66 -18.99 22.97
N GLU A 114 5.07 -19.78 22.08
CA GLU A 114 5.38 -21.22 22.01
C GLU A 114 6.74 -21.45 21.33
N ALA A 115 7.12 -20.62 20.34
CA ALA A 115 8.42 -20.66 19.71
C ALA A 115 9.57 -20.46 20.73
N VAL A 116 9.42 -19.54 21.66
CA VAL A 116 10.38 -19.32 22.77
C VAL A 116 10.46 -20.54 23.66
N LYS A 117 9.31 -21.12 24.09
CA LYS A 117 9.29 -22.33 24.91
C LYS A 117 9.94 -23.54 24.26
N GLN A 118 9.79 -23.65 22.93
CA GLN A 118 10.41 -24.70 22.12
C GLN A 118 11.89 -24.43 21.80
N GLY A 119 12.42 -23.29 22.20
CA GLY A 119 13.81 -22.90 21.92
C GLY A 119 14.09 -22.57 20.47
N LYS A 120 13.05 -22.26 19.66
CA LYS A 120 13.19 -21.83 18.26
C LYS A 120 13.71 -20.39 18.14
N ILE A 121 13.46 -19.58 19.17
CA ILE A 121 13.91 -18.19 19.27
C ILE A 121 14.20 -17.84 20.73
N ASP A 122 15.22 -17.01 20.97
CA ASP A 122 15.49 -16.45 22.31
C ASP A 122 14.57 -15.23 22.54
N GLU A 123 14.02 -15.10 23.75
CA GLU A 123 13.20 -13.95 24.17
C GLU A 123 13.91 -12.61 23.92
N LYS A 124 15.23 -12.56 24.05
CA LYS A 124 16.03 -11.35 23.75
C LYS A 124 15.88 -10.86 22.31
N ALA A 125 15.65 -11.74 21.34
CA ALA A 125 15.41 -11.34 19.98
C ALA A 125 14.03 -10.65 19.84
N VAL A 126 13.03 -11.14 20.56
CA VAL A 126 11.70 -10.50 20.66
C VAL A 126 11.82 -9.15 21.35
N ASP A 127 12.62 -9.02 22.42
CA ASP A 127 12.88 -7.76 23.12
C ASP A 127 13.46 -6.68 22.19
N VAL A 128 14.31 -7.06 21.24
CA VAL A 128 14.87 -6.13 20.23
C VAL A 128 13.75 -5.56 19.34
N ALA A 129 12.84 -6.40 18.87
CA ALA A 129 11.70 -5.97 18.06
C ALA A 129 10.75 -5.06 18.87
N VAL A 130 10.41 -5.46 20.08
CA VAL A 130 9.57 -4.67 21.02
C VAL A 130 10.22 -3.31 21.31
N LYS A 131 11.53 -3.27 21.55
CA LYS A 131 12.25 -2.02 21.77
C LYS A 131 12.14 -1.06 20.59
N ARG A 132 12.28 -1.53 19.35
CA ARG A 132 12.12 -0.70 18.15
C ARG A 132 10.71 -0.15 18.05
N LEU A 133 9.69 -0.99 18.25
CA LEU A 133 8.29 -0.60 18.22
C LEU A 133 7.98 0.45 19.31
N LEU A 134 8.38 0.21 20.56
CA LEU A 134 8.17 1.16 21.64
C LEU A 134 8.93 2.48 21.42
N THR A 135 10.14 2.43 20.87
CA THR A 135 10.90 3.64 20.53
C THR A 135 10.13 4.53 19.57
N ALA A 136 9.52 3.94 18.53
CA ALA A 136 8.69 4.69 17.59
C ALA A 136 7.44 5.28 18.25
N ARG A 137 6.75 4.50 19.12
CA ARG A 137 5.57 4.99 19.86
C ARG A 137 5.92 6.14 20.80
N PHE A 138 7.06 6.06 21.49
CA PHE A 138 7.55 7.17 22.30
C PHE A 138 7.88 8.39 21.44
N ALA A 139 8.52 8.22 20.29
CA ALA A 139 8.83 9.32 19.36
C ALA A 139 7.57 9.96 18.77
N LEU A 140 6.48 9.22 18.66
CA LEU A 140 5.16 9.74 18.27
C LEU A 140 4.43 10.48 19.38
N GLY A 141 4.94 10.44 20.61
CA GLY A 141 4.30 11.09 21.77
C GLY A 141 3.10 10.33 22.32
N GLU A 142 2.93 9.03 22.01
CA GLU A 142 1.78 8.25 22.49
C GLU A 142 1.73 8.13 24.02
N MET A 143 2.88 8.30 24.68
CA MET A 143 3.02 8.22 26.14
C MET A 143 3.03 9.62 26.81
N ASP A 144 2.92 10.68 26.01
CA ASP A 144 2.92 12.06 26.49
C ASP A 144 1.48 12.58 26.67
N GLU A 145 1.35 13.64 27.48
CA GLU A 145 0.10 14.37 27.58
C GLU A 145 -0.25 15.02 26.22
N PRO A 146 -1.49 14.90 25.74
CA PRO A 146 -1.88 15.38 24.40
C PRO A 146 -1.46 16.84 24.11
N GLU A 147 -1.46 17.70 25.13
CA GLU A 147 -1.11 19.11 25.01
C GLU A 147 0.39 19.34 24.71
N LYS A 148 1.23 18.34 24.97
CA LYS A 148 2.67 18.38 24.67
C LYS A 148 3.01 17.89 23.27
N VAL A 149 2.05 17.27 22.59
CA VAL A 149 2.22 16.67 21.26
C VAL A 149 1.64 17.62 20.21
N SER A 150 2.49 18.20 19.37
CA SER A 150 2.11 19.29 18.46
C SER A 150 1.01 18.94 17.45
N TRP A 151 0.93 17.69 17.00
CA TRP A 151 -0.06 17.24 16.01
C TRP A 151 -1.42 16.89 16.60
N THR A 152 -1.56 16.68 17.91
CA THR A 152 -2.86 16.43 18.53
C THR A 152 -3.79 17.65 18.49
N GLY A 153 -3.21 18.85 18.33
CA GLY A 153 -3.96 20.08 18.13
C GLY A 153 -4.56 20.27 16.73
N ILE A 154 -4.27 19.38 15.78
CA ILE A 154 -4.84 19.48 14.42
C ILE A 154 -6.31 19.05 14.46
N PRO A 155 -7.27 19.96 14.16
CA PRO A 155 -8.69 19.64 14.28
C PRO A 155 -9.14 18.72 13.16
N PHE A 156 -10.12 17.85 13.44
CA PHE A 156 -10.68 16.93 12.45
C PHE A 156 -11.27 17.64 11.21
N SER A 157 -11.68 18.90 11.35
CA SER A 157 -12.19 19.75 10.24
C SER A 157 -11.17 20.01 9.12
N VAL A 158 -9.89 19.69 9.33
CA VAL A 158 -8.85 19.73 8.28
C VAL A 158 -9.06 18.60 7.28
N VAL A 159 -9.61 17.46 7.72
CA VAL A 159 -9.92 16.33 6.84
C VAL A 159 -10.98 16.74 5.82
N ALA A 160 -10.75 16.46 4.55
CA ALA A 160 -11.64 16.82 3.44
C ALA A 160 -12.00 18.33 3.39
N SER A 161 -11.11 19.19 3.86
CA SER A 161 -11.28 20.64 3.73
C SER A 161 -11.25 21.08 2.25
N ALA A 162 -11.80 22.25 1.94
CA ALA A 162 -11.79 22.81 0.58
C ALA A 162 -10.37 22.92 -0.01
N GLY A 163 -9.35 23.15 0.83
CA GLY A 163 -7.95 23.15 0.42
C GLY A 163 -7.48 21.76 -0.02
N HIS A 164 -7.84 20.73 0.73
CA HIS A 164 -7.50 19.33 0.38
C HIS A 164 -8.26 18.87 -0.86
N ASP A 165 -9.52 19.25 -1.03
CA ASP A 165 -10.32 18.94 -2.22
C ASP A 165 -9.69 19.58 -3.48
N SER A 166 -9.26 20.85 -3.38
CA SER A 166 -8.55 21.55 -4.47
C SER A 166 -7.22 20.89 -4.81
N LEU A 167 -6.47 20.42 -3.80
CA LEU A 167 -5.22 19.71 -4.01
C LEU A 167 -5.45 18.34 -4.68
N ALA A 168 -6.46 17.59 -4.24
CA ALA A 168 -6.84 16.32 -4.84
C ALA A 168 -7.21 16.49 -6.33
N LEU A 169 -7.98 17.52 -6.66
CA LEU A 169 -8.35 17.84 -8.04
C LEU A 169 -7.12 18.22 -8.89
N ASP A 170 -6.20 19.02 -8.35
CA ASP A 170 -4.96 19.40 -9.05
C ASP A 170 -4.08 18.17 -9.33
N MET A 171 -3.91 17.29 -8.34
CA MET A 171 -3.18 16.04 -8.51
C MET A 171 -3.84 15.11 -9.53
N ALA A 172 -5.16 14.97 -9.52
CA ALA A 172 -5.89 14.19 -10.51
C ALA A 172 -5.65 14.72 -11.94
N ARG A 173 -5.70 16.04 -12.13
CA ARG A 173 -5.42 16.67 -13.44
C ARG A 173 -3.99 16.43 -13.90
N LYS A 174 -3.01 16.53 -13.02
CA LYS A 174 -1.59 16.36 -13.32
C LYS A 174 -1.19 14.90 -13.55
N SER A 175 -1.92 13.95 -12.97
CA SER A 175 -1.64 12.52 -13.12
C SER A 175 -2.15 11.93 -14.43
N MET A 176 -3.04 12.62 -15.17
CA MET A 176 -3.56 12.12 -16.44
C MET A 176 -2.50 12.21 -17.53
N THR A 177 -2.26 11.09 -18.21
CA THR A 177 -1.33 11.02 -19.34
C THR A 177 -2.09 10.80 -20.63
N LEU A 178 -1.93 11.72 -21.59
CA LEU A 178 -2.52 11.59 -22.92
C LEU A 178 -1.68 10.60 -23.75
N LEU A 179 -2.19 9.39 -23.94
CA LEU A 179 -1.49 8.34 -24.68
C LEU A 179 -1.65 8.48 -26.19
N MET A 180 -2.78 8.99 -26.65
CA MET A 180 -3.10 9.17 -28.06
C MET A 180 -4.10 10.31 -28.26
N ASN A 181 -3.91 11.11 -29.29
CA ASN A 181 -4.88 12.13 -29.72
C ASN A 181 -4.99 12.11 -31.26
N LYS A 182 -5.71 11.10 -31.75
CA LYS A 182 -5.94 10.95 -33.20
C LYS A 182 -6.78 12.12 -33.72
N ASP A 183 -6.39 12.68 -34.85
CA ASP A 183 -7.07 13.77 -35.53
C ASP A 183 -7.30 15.02 -34.66
N ASN A 184 -6.47 15.21 -33.61
CA ASN A 184 -6.62 16.31 -32.65
C ASN A 184 -8.04 16.40 -32.05
N THR A 185 -8.65 15.24 -31.75
CA THR A 185 -10.00 15.14 -31.18
C THR A 185 -10.11 15.83 -29.83
N LEU A 186 -9.03 15.78 -29.02
CA LEU A 186 -8.95 16.42 -27.71
C LEU A 186 -8.14 17.72 -27.77
N PRO A 187 -8.54 18.77 -27.04
CA PRO A 187 -9.73 18.86 -26.18
C PRO A 187 -11.01 18.95 -27.02
N LEU A 188 -12.11 18.38 -26.50
CA LEU A 188 -13.41 18.48 -27.17
C LEU A 188 -13.83 19.95 -27.31
N LYS A 189 -14.32 20.34 -28.51
CA LYS A 189 -14.87 21.67 -28.71
C LYS A 189 -16.15 21.81 -27.91
N ARG A 190 -16.31 22.89 -27.18
CA ARG A 190 -17.52 23.17 -26.39
C ARG A 190 -18.66 23.64 -27.29
N GLY A 191 -19.87 23.27 -26.91
CA GLY A 191 -21.12 23.66 -27.54
C GLY A 191 -21.60 22.71 -28.65
N GLY A 192 -22.84 22.25 -28.52
CA GLY A 192 -23.49 21.35 -29.49
C GLY A 192 -22.98 19.90 -29.42
N LEU A 193 -22.34 19.49 -28.31
CA LEU A 193 -21.87 18.13 -28.12
C LEU A 193 -23.03 17.19 -27.75
N THR A 194 -22.97 15.99 -28.28
CA THR A 194 -23.76 14.86 -27.74
C THR A 194 -22.77 13.85 -27.14
N ILE A 195 -22.79 13.68 -25.82
CA ILE A 195 -21.92 12.77 -25.09
C ILE A 195 -22.74 11.63 -24.51
N ALA A 196 -22.37 10.40 -24.84
CA ALA A 196 -22.92 9.19 -24.26
C ALA A 196 -21.97 8.68 -23.15
N VAL A 197 -22.48 8.56 -21.93
CA VAL A 197 -21.78 7.96 -20.79
C VAL A 197 -22.47 6.64 -20.50
N MET A 198 -21.72 5.55 -20.61
CA MET A 198 -22.28 4.21 -20.55
C MET A 198 -21.49 3.31 -19.60
N GLY A 199 -22.19 2.34 -19.02
CA GLY A 199 -21.60 1.30 -18.19
C GLY A 199 -21.86 1.45 -16.70
N PRO A 200 -21.68 0.36 -15.93
CA PRO A 200 -22.04 0.30 -14.52
C PRO A 200 -21.24 1.27 -13.65
N ASN A 201 -19.97 1.50 -14.00
CA ASN A 201 -19.06 2.35 -13.22
C ASN A 201 -19.25 3.85 -13.48
N ALA A 202 -20.05 4.23 -14.48
CA ALA A 202 -20.23 5.62 -14.85
C ALA A 202 -20.79 6.51 -13.73
N ASN A 203 -21.64 5.93 -12.87
CA ASN A 203 -22.26 6.62 -11.74
C ASN A 203 -22.12 5.84 -10.42
N ASP A 204 -21.06 5.06 -10.28
CA ASP A 204 -20.78 4.30 -9.06
C ASP A 204 -19.72 5.03 -8.22
N SER A 205 -20.17 5.65 -7.11
CA SER A 205 -19.28 6.35 -6.20
C SER A 205 -18.39 5.40 -5.40
N VAL A 206 -18.90 4.22 -5.03
CA VAL A 206 -18.17 3.26 -4.19
C VAL A 206 -17.00 2.65 -4.97
N MET A 207 -17.22 2.32 -6.23
CA MET A 207 -16.15 1.81 -7.10
C MET A 207 -14.99 2.81 -7.23
N GLN A 208 -15.28 4.13 -7.28
CA GLN A 208 -14.27 5.17 -7.41
C GLN A 208 -13.39 5.35 -6.16
N TRP A 209 -13.85 4.92 -4.98
CA TRP A 209 -13.05 5.02 -3.77
C TRP A 209 -11.84 4.08 -3.81
N GLY A 210 -11.90 2.97 -4.55
CA GLY A 210 -10.83 1.99 -4.64
C GLY A 210 -10.69 1.17 -3.38
N ASN A 211 -9.46 0.75 -3.09
CA ASN A 211 -9.10 0.03 -1.88
C ASN A 211 -8.46 0.99 -0.86
N TYR A 212 -8.49 0.65 0.42
CA TYR A 212 -7.94 1.46 1.53
C TYR A 212 -8.52 2.88 1.63
N ASN A 213 -9.76 3.03 1.22
CA ASN A 213 -10.46 4.31 1.28
C ASN A 213 -11.09 4.59 2.65
N GLY A 214 -11.26 5.86 2.95
CA GLY A 214 -12.24 6.32 3.93
C GLY A 214 -13.59 6.58 3.26
N MET A 215 -14.58 7.02 4.03
CA MET A 215 -15.85 7.51 3.51
C MET A 215 -15.74 9.01 3.25
N PRO A 216 -15.62 9.47 2.00
CA PRO A 216 -15.56 10.89 1.70
C PRO A 216 -16.93 11.54 1.94
N PRO A 217 -16.99 12.82 2.32
CA PRO A 217 -18.25 13.53 2.55
C PRO A 217 -19.08 13.66 1.26
N HIS A 218 -18.43 13.68 0.10
CA HIS A 218 -19.06 13.65 -1.21
C HIS A 218 -18.12 13.01 -2.22
N THR A 219 -18.69 12.42 -3.26
CA THR A 219 -17.95 11.85 -4.39
C THR A 219 -18.51 12.42 -5.67
N VAL A 220 -17.66 12.95 -6.54
CA VAL A 220 -18.05 13.37 -7.90
C VAL A 220 -17.86 12.16 -8.81
N THR A 221 -18.96 11.57 -9.27
CA THR A 221 -18.90 10.45 -10.23
C THR A 221 -18.43 10.92 -11.61
N ILE A 222 -18.03 9.98 -12.48
CA ILE A 222 -17.68 10.28 -13.87
C ILE A 222 -18.85 11.00 -14.55
N LEU A 223 -20.06 10.48 -14.37
CA LEU A 223 -21.28 11.09 -14.91
C LEU A 223 -21.49 12.52 -14.41
N ASP A 224 -21.31 12.75 -13.09
CA ASP A 224 -21.48 14.09 -12.51
C ASP A 224 -20.41 15.06 -12.98
N GLY A 225 -19.17 14.61 -13.09
CA GLY A 225 -18.07 15.43 -13.61
C GLY A 225 -18.32 15.88 -15.06
N ILE A 226 -18.76 14.96 -15.92
CA ILE A 226 -19.13 15.27 -17.30
C ILE A 226 -20.33 16.21 -17.33
N ARG A 227 -21.39 15.94 -16.59
CA ARG A 227 -22.60 16.79 -16.51
C ARG A 227 -22.24 18.24 -16.12
N LYS A 228 -21.35 18.42 -15.14
CA LYS A 228 -20.87 19.76 -14.73
C LYS A 228 -20.04 20.47 -15.80
N ALA A 229 -19.37 19.73 -16.67
CA ALA A 229 -18.52 20.31 -17.72
C ALA A 229 -19.29 20.70 -18.99
N LEU A 230 -20.50 20.18 -19.17
CA LEU A 230 -21.34 20.47 -20.35
C LEU A 230 -21.99 21.86 -20.26
N GLY A 231 -22.14 22.51 -21.40
CA GLY A 231 -22.89 23.75 -21.58
C GLY A 231 -24.38 23.50 -21.85
N SER A 232 -25.14 24.61 -21.95
CA SER A 232 -26.59 24.57 -22.22
C SER A 232 -26.97 23.90 -23.53
N ASP A 233 -26.09 23.97 -24.52
CA ASP A 233 -26.32 23.49 -25.89
C ASP A 233 -25.81 22.04 -26.09
N ASP A 234 -25.24 21.45 -25.04
CA ASP A 234 -24.72 20.09 -25.03
C ASP A 234 -25.78 19.10 -24.55
N ARG A 235 -25.73 17.88 -25.07
CA ARG A 235 -26.63 16.79 -24.71
C ARG A 235 -25.88 15.67 -24.04
N LEU A 236 -26.35 15.22 -22.88
CA LEU A 236 -25.87 14.05 -22.16
C LEU A 236 -26.84 12.89 -22.31
N ILE A 237 -26.33 11.75 -22.74
CA ILE A 237 -27.05 10.48 -22.75
C ILE A 237 -26.38 9.59 -21.73
N TYR A 238 -27.13 9.01 -20.81
CA TYR A 238 -26.63 8.09 -19.80
C TYR A 238 -27.33 6.74 -19.91
N GLU A 239 -26.54 5.68 -20.02
CA GLU A 239 -27.01 4.30 -20.02
C GLU A 239 -26.21 3.49 -18.99
N PRO A 240 -26.83 3.13 -17.83
CA PRO A 240 -26.12 2.46 -16.74
C PRO A 240 -25.72 1.02 -17.05
N VAL A 241 -26.35 0.39 -18.05
CA VAL A 241 -26.24 -1.05 -18.30
C VAL A 241 -25.89 -1.32 -19.76
N SER A 242 -24.58 -1.41 -20.05
CA SER A 242 -24.11 -1.74 -21.40
C SER A 242 -24.08 -3.25 -21.71
N TYR A 243 -24.18 -4.13 -20.69
CA TYR A 243 -24.01 -5.59 -20.86
C TYR A 243 -25.30 -6.43 -20.81
N THR A 244 -26.42 -5.87 -20.42
CA THR A 244 -27.71 -6.62 -20.38
C THR A 244 -28.17 -7.05 -21.77
N HIS A 245 -27.83 -6.31 -22.81
CA HIS A 245 -28.17 -6.69 -24.18
C HIS A 245 -27.26 -7.80 -24.73
N LEU A 246 -26.03 -7.96 -24.19
CA LEU A 246 -25.13 -9.05 -24.60
C LEU A 246 -25.53 -10.40 -23.99
N ARG A 247 -26.12 -10.42 -22.79
CA ARG A 247 -26.62 -11.65 -22.15
C ARG A 247 -27.97 -12.13 -22.66
N ALA A 248 -28.74 -11.30 -23.33
CA ALA A 248 -30.02 -11.69 -23.91
C ALA A 248 -29.90 -12.53 -25.20
N HIS A 249 -28.65 -12.74 -25.69
CA HIS A 249 -28.34 -13.50 -26.89
C HIS A 249 -27.48 -14.75 -26.63
N GLU A 250 -27.17 -15.09 -25.38
CA GLU A 250 -26.63 -16.38 -24.93
C GLU A 250 -27.76 -17.24 -24.34
#